data_4c0fdd07190dcf3082493cf33cf1cf8f
#
_entry.id   4c0fdd07190dcf3082493cf33cf1cf8f
#
_cell.length_a   1.000
_cell.length_b   1.000
_cell.length_c   1.000
_cell.angle_alpha   90.00
_cell.angle_beta   90.00
_cell.angle_gamma   90.00
#
_symmetry.space_group_name_H-M   'P 1'
#
loop_
_entity.id
_entity.type
_entity.pdbx_description
1 polymer ?
#
loop_
_entity_poly.entity_id
_entity_poly.type
_entity_poly.pdbx_seq_one_letter_code
_entity_poly.pdbx_strand_id
1 'polypeptide(L)'
;MIASMYAVLTIAQNLLIPGSASTAVQFRVAEALTVLAVYTPAAIPGLTLGCVIANISSVTAGLGFYDMIFGSTASLFAAVAMYLLRNARVKNIPVPALLMPALFNGLIIGFEIDFFFIGSMHFNTVDFLLQSGLVAVGELAVLLVLGTPLCVLLNKKGVQMGVVIKD
;
A
#
# COMPACT_ATOMS: atom_id res chain seq x y z
N MET A 1 -14.89 3.74 7.97
CA MET A 1 -13.86 3.65 9.03
C MET A 1 -12.48 3.32 8.45
N ILE A 2 -12.23 2.20 7.75
CA ILE A 2 -10.90 1.88 7.17
C ILE A 2 -10.43 3.00 6.22
N ALA A 3 -11.29 3.43 5.29
CA ALA A 3 -10.97 4.51 4.35
C ALA A 3 -10.58 5.83 5.05
N SER A 4 -11.33 6.22 6.07
CA SER A 4 -11.02 7.45 6.82
C SER A 4 -9.73 7.32 7.63
N MET A 5 -9.44 6.16 8.21
CA MET A 5 -8.18 5.92 8.91
C MET A 5 -6.99 6.01 7.95
N TYR A 6 -7.09 5.37 6.78
CA TYR A 6 -6.04 5.43 5.76
C TYR A 6 -5.80 6.87 5.30
N ALA A 7 -6.87 7.58 4.92
CA ALA A 7 -6.76 8.96 4.45
C ALA A 7 -6.18 9.89 5.52
N VAL A 8 -6.67 9.81 6.77
CA VAL A 8 -6.17 10.64 7.88
C VAL A 8 -4.70 10.37 8.15
N LEU A 9 -4.27 9.10 8.19
CA LEU A 9 -2.86 8.76 8.41
C LEU A 9 -1.97 9.32 7.30
N THR A 10 -2.36 9.17 6.04
CA THR A 10 -1.57 9.69 4.91
C THR A 10 -1.52 11.21 4.92
N ILE A 11 -2.66 11.88 5.11
CA ILE A 11 -2.72 13.36 5.16
C ILE A 11 -1.92 13.89 6.35
N ALA A 12 -2.09 13.31 7.54
CA ALA A 12 -1.34 13.71 8.73
C ALA A 12 0.16 13.51 8.54
N GLN A 13 0.56 12.39 7.93
CA GLN A 13 1.96 12.14 7.60
C GLN A 13 2.52 13.19 6.64
N ASN A 14 1.81 13.53 5.57
CA ASN A 14 2.23 14.56 4.61
C ASN A 14 2.32 15.96 5.24
N LEU A 15 1.49 16.26 6.23
CA LEU A 15 1.55 17.52 6.98
C LEU A 15 2.75 17.57 7.94
N LEU A 16 3.07 16.45 8.58
CA LEU A 16 4.17 16.38 9.55
C LEU A 16 5.54 16.25 8.87
N ILE A 17 5.61 15.46 7.81
CA ILE A 17 6.83 15.18 7.05
C ILE A 17 6.50 15.32 5.56
N PRO A 18 6.50 16.56 5.03
CA PRO A 18 6.14 16.81 3.64
C PRO A 18 6.97 15.97 2.66
N GLY A 19 6.28 15.31 1.72
CA GLY A 19 6.90 14.50 0.69
C GLY A 19 7.21 13.05 1.09
N SER A 20 7.18 12.67 2.36
CA SER A 20 7.53 11.31 2.81
C SER A 20 6.65 10.19 2.22
N ALA A 21 5.42 10.52 1.86
CA ALA A 21 4.48 9.58 1.25
C ALA A 21 4.42 9.69 -0.29
N SER A 22 5.19 10.60 -0.89
CA SER A 22 5.12 10.91 -2.33
C SER A 22 6.50 11.05 -3.00
N THR A 23 7.59 10.76 -2.29
CA THR A 23 8.95 10.73 -2.84
C THR A 23 9.26 9.37 -3.45
N ALA A 24 10.40 9.27 -4.16
CA ALA A 24 10.84 8.02 -4.78
C ALA A 24 10.94 6.86 -3.77
N VAL A 25 11.37 7.12 -2.52
CA VAL A 25 11.27 6.16 -1.42
C VAL A 25 10.04 6.50 -0.59
N GLN A 26 8.92 5.86 -0.91
CA GLN A 26 7.63 6.16 -0.26
C GLN A 26 7.50 5.38 1.05
N PHE A 27 7.52 6.10 2.17
CA PHE A 27 7.23 5.54 3.48
C PHE A 27 5.78 5.88 3.88
N ARG A 28 4.80 5.24 3.27
CA ARG A 28 3.38 5.47 3.61
C ARG A 28 2.99 4.67 4.86
N VAL A 29 2.92 5.33 6.00
CA VAL A 29 2.49 4.68 7.27
C VAL A 29 1.11 4.03 7.13
N ALA A 30 0.22 4.62 6.33
CA ALA A 30 -1.12 4.09 6.07
C ALA A 30 -1.10 2.70 5.39
N GLU A 31 -0.02 2.33 4.68
CA GLU A 31 0.11 1.00 4.08
C GLU A 31 0.19 -0.12 5.13
N ALA A 32 0.54 0.18 6.37
CA ALA A 32 0.41 -0.81 7.45
C ALA A 32 -1.03 -1.31 7.62
N LEU A 33 -2.04 -0.49 7.27
CA LEU A 33 -3.45 -0.89 7.33
C LEU A 33 -3.84 -1.91 6.24
N THR A 34 -3.02 -2.10 5.19
CA THR A 34 -3.27 -3.11 4.16
C THR A 34 -3.35 -4.51 4.75
N VAL A 35 -2.67 -4.75 5.88
CA VAL A 35 -2.76 -5.98 6.66
C VAL A 35 -4.21 -6.36 6.99
N LEU A 36 -5.13 -5.39 7.13
CA LEU A 36 -6.55 -5.64 7.38
C LEU A 36 -7.21 -6.44 6.23
N ALA A 37 -6.68 -6.36 5.01
CA ALA A 37 -7.19 -7.14 3.88
C ALA A 37 -7.01 -8.66 4.09
N VAL A 38 -6.02 -9.08 4.88
CA VAL A 38 -5.85 -10.50 5.27
C VAL A 38 -7.04 -11.00 6.10
N TYR A 39 -7.65 -10.12 6.89
CA TYR A 39 -8.68 -10.49 7.86
C TYR A 39 -10.11 -10.25 7.36
N THR A 40 -10.32 -9.25 6.51
CA THR A 40 -11.67 -8.90 6.04
C THR A 40 -11.67 -8.41 4.61
N PRO A 41 -12.60 -8.92 3.75
CA PRO A 41 -12.74 -8.42 2.38
C PRO A 41 -13.24 -6.97 2.33
N ALA A 42 -13.90 -6.48 3.39
CA ALA A 42 -14.33 -5.09 3.50
C ALA A 42 -13.15 -4.10 3.54
N ALA A 43 -11.93 -4.58 3.85
CA ALA A 43 -10.73 -3.76 3.77
C ALA A 43 -10.37 -3.40 2.32
N ILE A 44 -10.69 -4.23 1.33
CA ILE A 44 -10.36 -3.97 -0.07
C ILE A 44 -10.96 -2.63 -0.53
N PRO A 45 -12.29 -2.42 -0.54
CA PRO A 45 -12.85 -1.13 -0.93
C PRO A 45 -12.47 -0.02 0.06
N GLY A 46 -12.29 -0.34 1.34
CA GLY A 46 -11.91 0.64 2.36
C GLY A 46 -10.53 1.25 2.12
N LEU A 47 -9.52 0.43 1.82
CA LEU A 47 -8.15 0.87 1.52
C LEU A 47 -8.10 1.62 0.19
N THR A 48 -8.75 1.10 -0.85
CA THR A 48 -8.80 1.75 -2.16
C THR A 48 -9.43 3.14 -2.08
N LEU A 49 -10.59 3.29 -1.46
CA LEU A 49 -11.25 4.58 -1.26
C LEU A 49 -10.41 5.50 -0.37
N GLY A 50 -9.76 4.96 0.66
CA GLY A 50 -8.86 5.72 1.52
C GLY A 50 -7.68 6.29 0.74
N CYS A 51 -7.10 5.50 -0.16
CA CYS A 51 -6.02 5.93 -1.05
C CYS A 51 -6.50 7.01 -2.04
N VAL A 52 -7.68 6.85 -2.65
CA VAL A 52 -8.27 7.89 -3.51
C VAL A 52 -8.40 9.21 -2.75
N ILE A 53 -8.99 9.19 -1.55
CA ILE A 53 -9.19 10.41 -0.74
C ILE A 53 -7.85 11.02 -0.33
N ALA A 54 -6.88 10.20 0.08
CA ALA A 54 -5.54 10.67 0.45
C ALA A 54 -4.83 11.37 -0.71
N ASN A 55 -4.95 10.81 -1.92
CA ASN A 55 -4.28 11.33 -3.11
C ASN A 55 -5.00 12.54 -3.75
N ILE A 56 -6.19 12.94 -3.29
CA ILE A 56 -6.77 14.24 -3.64
C ILE A 56 -5.81 15.38 -3.25
N SER A 57 -5.09 15.23 -2.13
CA SER A 57 -4.08 16.19 -1.72
C SER A 57 -2.90 16.29 -2.70
N SER A 58 -2.54 15.21 -3.39
CA SER A 58 -1.51 15.20 -4.44
C SER A 58 -1.94 16.01 -5.66
N VAL A 59 -3.24 15.97 -6.01
CA VAL A 59 -3.81 16.79 -7.11
C VAL A 59 -3.66 18.28 -6.80
N THR A 60 -3.96 18.69 -5.57
CA THR A 60 -3.82 20.08 -5.13
C THR A 60 -2.35 20.52 -5.03
N ALA A 61 -1.42 19.59 -4.83
CA ALA A 61 0.01 19.82 -4.82
C ALA A 61 0.65 19.88 -6.23
N GLY A 62 -0.15 19.70 -7.29
CA GLY A 62 0.32 19.79 -8.68
C GLY A 62 0.85 18.49 -9.29
N LEU A 63 0.76 17.36 -8.57
CA LEU A 63 1.17 16.04 -9.07
C LEU A 63 0.12 15.43 -10.04
N GLY A 64 -1.02 16.13 -10.25
CA GLY A 64 -2.06 15.72 -11.18
C GLY A 64 -2.91 14.54 -10.69
N PHE A 65 -3.75 14.04 -11.59
CA PHE A 65 -4.65 12.90 -11.32
C PHE A 65 -3.95 11.54 -11.40
N TYR A 66 -2.71 11.49 -11.89
CA TYR A 66 -2.00 10.23 -12.10
C TYR A 66 -1.80 9.48 -10.79
N ASP A 67 -1.23 10.13 -9.77
CA ASP A 67 -1.02 9.54 -8.45
C ASP A 67 -2.32 9.00 -7.81
N MET A 68 -3.45 9.67 -8.04
CA MET A 68 -4.74 9.19 -7.57
C MET A 68 -5.17 7.91 -8.29
N ILE A 69 -4.98 7.81 -9.61
CA ILE A 69 -5.39 6.65 -10.41
C ILE A 69 -4.44 5.47 -10.15
N PHE A 70 -3.14 5.70 -10.32
CA PHE A 70 -2.13 4.64 -10.19
C PHE A 70 -2.00 4.16 -8.74
N GLY A 71 -1.97 5.08 -7.76
CA GLY A 71 -1.90 4.75 -6.34
C GLY A 71 -3.10 3.96 -5.85
N SER A 72 -4.33 4.36 -6.21
CA SER A 72 -5.53 3.62 -5.82
C SER A 72 -5.66 2.27 -6.53
N THR A 73 -5.20 2.17 -7.79
CA THR A 73 -5.15 0.90 -8.52
C THR A 73 -4.14 -0.05 -7.89
N ALA A 74 -2.97 0.44 -7.52
CA ALA A 74 -1.95 -0.35 -6.82
C ALA A 74 -2.47 -0.88 -5.47
N SER A 75 -3.09 0.00 -4.67
CA SER A 75 -3.69 -0.38 -3.38
C SER A 75 -4.82 -1.40 -3.55
N LEU A 76 -5.64 -1.28 -4.62
CA LEU A 76 -6.69 -2.25 -4.92
C LEU A 76 -6.10 -3.64 -5.20
N PHE A 77 -5.14 -3.73 -6.14
CA PHE A 77 -4.53 -5.01 -6.50
C PHE A 77 -3.76 -5.61 -5.34
N ALA A 78 -3.03 -4.81 -4.58
CA ALA A 78 -2.35 -5.25 -3.38
C ALA A 78 -3.32 -5.85 -2.37
N ALA A 79 -4.42 -5.14 -2.05
CA ALA A 79 -5.41 -5.60 -1.08
C ALA A 79 -6.13 -6.89 -1.54
N VAL A 80 -6.48 -6.99 -2.83
CA VAL A 80 -7.06 -8.21 -3.41
C VAL A 80 -6.08 -9.38 -3.31
N ALA A 81 -4.84 -9.20 -3.72
CA ALA A 81 -3.82 -10.24 -3.65
C ALA A 81 -3.53 -10.67 -2.21
N MET A 82 -3.47 -9.73 -1.26
CA MET A 82 -3.35 -10.03 0.17
C MET A 82 -4.50 -10.90 0.67
N TYR A 83 -5.73 -10.56 0.30
CA TYR A 83 -6.90 -11.35 0.67
C TYR A 83 -6.86 -12.77 0.09
N LEU A 84 -6.46 -12.92 -1.17
CA LEU A 84 -6.33 -14.22 -1.82
C LEU A 84 -5.23 -15.08 -1.19
N LEU A 85 -4.11 -14.47 -0.79
CA LEU A 85 -2.96 -15.15 -0.19
C LEU A 85 -3.03 -15.25 1.34
N ARG A 86 -4.14 -14.85 1.98
CA ARG A 86 -4.28 -14.80 3.44
C ARG A 86 -4.04 -16.14 4.15
N ASN A 87 -4.25 -17.26 3.45
CA ASN A 87 -4.09 -18.61 4.00
C ASN A 87 -2.64 -19.12 3.88
N ALA A 88 -1.81 -18.50 3.03
CA ALA A 88 -0.40 -18.85 2.89
C ALA A 88 0.39 -18.26 4.06
N ARG A 89 0.62 -19.06 5.11
CA ARG A 89 1.23 -18.60 6.37
C ARG A 89 2.55 -19.31 6.65
N VAL A 90 3.52 -18.53 7.10
CA VAL A 90 4.80 -19.02 7.64
C VAL A 90 4.85 -18.59 9.11
N LYS A 91 4.91 -19.55 10.06
CA LYS A 91 4.88 -19.27 11.51
C LYS A 91 3.72 -18.34 11.93
N ASN A 92 2.51 -18.64 11.44
CA ASN A 92 1.29 -17.85 11.68
C ASN A 92 1.25 -16.42 11.10
N ILE A 93 2.26 -16.03 10.34
CA ILE A 93 2.31 -14.74 9.63
C ILE A 93 2.05 -15.00 8.14
N PRO A 94 1.14 -14.28 7.49
CA PRO A 94 0.86 -14.44 6.06
C PRO A 94 1.94 -13.71 5.21
N VAL A 95 3.17 -14.22 5.26
CA VAL A 95 4.34 -13.58 4.61
C VAL A 95 4.10 -13.30 3.13
N PRO A 96 3.58 -14.25 2.30
CA PRO A 96 3.31 -13.95 0.90
C PRO A 96 2.31 -12.81 0.72
N ALA A 97 1.27 -12.73 1.57
CA ALA A 97 0.31 -11.63 1.51
C ALA A 97 0.99 -10.29 1.85
N LEU A 98 1.84 -10.25 2.87
CA LEU A 98 2.54 -9.04 3.29
C LEU A 98 3.53 -8.50 2.23
N LEU A 99 3.94 -9.31 1.27
CA LEU A 99 4.82 -8.86 0.17
C LEU A 99 4.03 -8.18 -0.98
N MET A 100 2.71 -8.39 -1.05
CA MET A 100 1.91 -7.91 -2.18
C MET A 100 1.87 -6.38 -2.32
N PRO A 101 1.74 -5.58 -1.25
CA PRO A 101 1.81 -4.13 -1.41
C PRO A 101 3.14 -3.66 -2.00
N ALA A 102 4.27 -4.20 -1.53
CA ALA A 102 5.58 -3.86 -2.08
C ALA A 102 5.70 -4.23 -3.58
N LEU A 103 5.13 -5.37 -3.97
CA LEU A 103 5.13 -5.80 -5.36
C LEU A 103 4.27 -4.90 -6.25
N PHE A 104 2.99 -4.69 -5.88
CA PHE A 104 2.07 -3.92 -6.73
C PHE A 104 2.38 -2.43 -6.70
N ASN A 105 2.67 -1.84 -5.54
CA ASN A 105 3.08 -0.44 -5.47
C ASN A 105 4.43 -0.24 -6.17
N GLY A 106 5.41 -1.12 -5.95
CA GLY A 106 6.68 -1.05 -6.66
C GLY A 106 6.51 -1.00 -8.17
N LEU A 107 5.74 -1.91 -8.74
CA LEU A 107 5.55 -1.99 -10.20
C LEU A 107 4.68 -0.85 -10.74
N ILE A 108 3.55 -0.57 -10.12
CA ILE A 108 2.55 0.38 -10.64
C ILE A 108 3.00 1.83 -10.42
N ILE A 109 3.46 2.15 -9.21
CA ILE A 109 3.96 3.50 -8.89
C ILE A 109 5.33 3.73 -9.53
N GLY A 110 6.19 2.69 -9.58
CA GLY A 110 7.47 2.78 -10.29
C GLY A 110 7.28 3.12 -11.77
N PHE A 111 6.28 2.51 -12.44
CA PHE A 111 5.91 2.86 -13.80
C PHE A 111 5.37 4.29 -13.91
N GLU A 112 4.51 4.70 -12.98
CA GLU A 112 3.97 6.05 -12.93
C GLU A 112 5.09 7.10 -12.86
N ILE A 113 6.04 6.90 -11.94
CA ILE A 113 7.15 7.83 -11.72
C ILE A 113 8.04 7.90 -12.96
N ASP A 114 8.43 6.75 -13.51
CA ASP A 114 9.26 6.71 -14.71
C ASP A 114 8.57 7.40 -15.89
N PHE A 115 7.34 7.00 -16.21
CA PHE A 115 6.67 7.43 -17.42
C PHE A 115 6.17 8.87 -17.37
N PHE A 116 5.55 9.30 -16.27
CA PHE A 116 4.90 10.60 -16.17
C PHE A 116 5.75 11.69 -15.51
N PHE A 117 6.61 11.34 -14.55
CA PHE A 117 7.35 12.34 -13.79
C PHE A 117 8.81 12.50 -14.24
N ILE A 118 9.50 11.44 -14.61
CA ILE A 118 10.90 11.49 -15.04
C ILE A 118 11.01 11.48 -16.56
N GLY A 119 10.37 10.50 -17.20
CA GLY A 119 10.56 10.20 -18.62
C GLY A 119 9.83 11.12 -19.58
N SER A 120 9.02 12.10 -19.11
CA SER A 120 8.23 12.98 -19.98
C SER A 120 7.45 12.20 -21.06
N MET A 121 6.75 11.15 -20.66
CA MET A 121 6.04 10.18 -21.49
C MET A 121 6.93 9.26 -22.35
N HIS A 122 8.19 9.06 -21.94
CA HIS A 122 9.09 8.07 -22.54
C HIS A 122 9.46 7.03 -21.46
N PHE A 123 9.29 5.75 -21.81
CA PHE A 123 9.63 4.65 -20.91
C PHE A 123 11.14 4.37 -20.94
N ASN A 124 11.77 4.36 -19.77
CA ASN A 124 13.15 3.96 -19.58
C ASN A 124 13.23 2.77 -18.62
N THR A 125 13.66 1.63 -19.12
CA THR A 125 13.74 0.40 -18.30
C THR A 125 14.61 0.54 -17.06
N VAL A 126 15.70 1.30 -17.13
CA VAL A 126 16.64 1.50 -16.00
C VAL A 126 15.97 2.35 -14.92
N ASP A 127 15.35 3.46 -15.32
CA ASP A 127 14.65 4.36 -14.39
C ASP A 127 13.44 3.65 -13.77
N PHE A 128 12.67 2.91 -14.58
CA PHE A 128 11.57 2.08 -14.09
C PHE A 128 12.02 1.08 -13.02
N LEU A 129 13.09 0.32 -13.27
CA LEU A 129 13.58 -0.66 -12.29
C LEU A 129 14.09 0.01 -11.02
N LEU A 130 14.76 1.15 -11.15
CA LEU A 130 15.24 1.92 -10.02
C LEU A 130 14.07 2.42 -9.16
N GLN A 131 13.08 3.09 -9.77
CA GLN A 131 11.93 3.62 -9.04
C GLN A 131 11.09 2.51 -8.43
N SER A 132 10.83 1.42 -9.17
CA SER A 132 10.13 0.24 -8.65
C SER A 132 10.83 -0.35 -7.42
N GLY A 133 12.15 -0.45 -7.47
CA GLY A 133 12.96 -0.93 -6.35
C GLY A 133 12.89 -0.01 -5.13
N LEU A 134 12.99 1.30 -5.32
CA LEU A 134 12.94 2.29 -4.25
C LEU A 134 11.56 2.30 -3.56
N VAL A 135 10.48 2.29 -4.34
CA VAL A 135 9.11 2.20 -3.81
C VAL A 135 8.92 0.88 -3.04
N ALA A 136 9.32 -0.25 -3.63
CA ALA A 136 9.19 -1.55 -2.98
C ALA A 136 9.96 -1.63 -1.66
N VAL A 137 11.16 -1.05 -1.57
CA VAL A 137 11.94 -0.99 -0.32
C VAL A 137 11.23 -0.16 0.74
N GLY A 138 10.68 1.00 0.38
CA GLY A 138 9.91 1.84 1.29
C GLY A 138 8.68 1.12 1.85
N GLU A 139 7.92 0.46 0.98
CA GLU A 139 6.76 -0.35 1.35
C GLU A 139 7.13 -1.53 2.27
N LEU A 140 8.20 -2.27 1.93
CA LEU A 140 8.69 -3.36 2.77
C LEU A 140 9.10 -2.87 4.16
N ALA A 141 9.75 -1.73 4.26
CA ALA A 141 10.13 -1.16 5.55
C ALA A 141 8.89 -0.88 6.42
N VAL A 142 7.85 -0.25 5.86
CA VAL A 142 6.59 0.03 6.58
C VAL A 142 5.89 -1.26 6.99
N LEU A 143 5.79 -2.24 6.09
CA LEU A 143 5.13 -3.52 6.36
C LEU A 143 5.87 -4.36 7.40
N LEU A 144 7.20 -4.33 7.40
CA LEU A 144 8.00 -5.04 8.40
C LEU A 144 7.91 -4.35 9.77
N VAL A 145 8.04 -3.03 9.81
CA VAL A 145 8.10 -2.27 11.08
C VAL A 145 6.72 -2.06 11.70
N LEU A 146 5.69 -1.81 10.90
CA LEU A 146 4.34 -1.50 11.36
C LEU A 146 3.32 -2.58 11.02
N GLY A 147 3.34 -3.10 9.80
CA GLY A 147 2.37 -4.10 9.31
C GLY A 147 2.52 -5.44 10.04
N THR A 148 3.74 -5.94 10.20
CA THR A 148 3.98 -7.22 10.88
C THR A 148 3.58 -7.19 12.36
N PRO A 149 3.97 -6.18 13.18
CA PRO A 149 3.47 -6.07 14.55
C PRO A 149 1.95 -5.95 14.62
N LEU A 150 1.33 -5.20 13.72
CA LEU A 150 -0.13 -5.10 13.64
C LEU A 150 -0.77 -6.47 13.38
N CYS A 151 -0.23 -7.25 12.44
CA CYS A 151 -0.68 -8.60 12.16
C CYS A 151 -0.56 -9.51 13.40
N VAL A 152 0.57 -9.47 14.10
CA VAL A 152 0.79 -10.26 15.34
C VAL A 152 -0.20 -9.84 16.42
N LEU A 153 -0.47 -8.55 16.60
CA LEU A 153 -1.43 -8.05 17.59
C LEU A 153 -2.86 -8.51 17.26
N LEU A 154 -3.27 -8.46 16.00
CA LEU A 154 -4.58 -8.92 15.56
C LEU A 154 -4.74 -10.43 15.77
N ASN A 155 -3.73 -11.22 15.45
CA ASN A 155 -3.73 -12.66 15.70
C ASN A 155 -3.83 -12.98 17.21
N LYS A 156 -3.10 -12.27 18.08
CA LYS A 156 -3.18 -12.47 19.53
C LYS A 156 -4.53 -12.13 20.14
N LYS A 157 -5.23 -11.13 19.59
CA LYS A 157 -6.56 -10.73 20.07
C LYS A 157 -7.69 -11.65 19.58
N GLY A 158 -7.35 -12.74 18.90
CA GLY A 158 -8.35 -13.69 18.38
C GLY A 158 -9.30 -13.06 17.37
N VAL A 159 -8.84 -12.04 16.65
CA VAL A 159 -9.59 -11.43 15.55
C VAL A 159 -9.65 -12.45 14.41
N GLN A 160 -10.46 -13.50 14.62
CA GLN A 160 -10.86 -14.44 13.58
C GLN A 160 -11.97 -13.77 12.78
N MET A 161 -11.58 -12.83 11.92
CA MET A 161 -12.53 -12.24 11.01
C MET A 161 -12.70 -13.17 9.81
N GLY A 162 -13.87 -13.83 9.75
CA GLY A 162 -14.41 -14.41 8.52
C GLY A 162 -13.63 -15.57 7.87
N VAL A 163 -12.66 -16.13 8.55
CA VAL A 163 -12.01 -17.37 8.09
C VAL A 163 -12.74 -18.54 8.74
N VAL A 164 -13.68 -19.12 7.99
CA VAL A 164 -14.14 -20.49 8.30
C VAL A 164 -12.90 -21.38 8.12
N ILE A 165 -12.27 -21.73 9.22
CA ILE A 165 -11.34 -22.86 9.23
C ILE A 165 -12.20 -24.07 8.93
N LYS A 166 -12.19 -24.57 7.70
CA LYS A 166 -12.60 -25.94 7.43
C LYS A 166 -11.50 -26.80 8.02
N ASP A 167 -11.89 -27.49 9.11
CA ASP A 167 -11.16 -28.63 9.65
C ASP A 167 -10.93 -29.70 8.58
#